data_784264b4e6ac495f39084110cd1d0601
#
_entry.id   784264b4e6ac495f39084110cd1d0601
#
_cell.length_a   1.000
_cell.length_b   1.000
_cell.length_c   1.000
_cell.angle_alpha   90.00
_cell.angle_beta   90.00
_cell.angle_gamma   90.00
#
_symmetry.space_group_name_H-M   'P 1'
#
loop_
_entity.id
_entity.type
_entity.pdbx_description
1 polymer ?
#
loop_
_entity_poly.entity_id
_entity_poly.type
_entity_poly.pdbx_seq_one_letter_code
_entity_poly.pdbx_strand_id
1 'polypeptide(L)'
;YNSLTPAEHQEAEEIIRSLLGSIGERCHFVPPVFFDYGSNVHIGDYSFVNSNFTALDSGRIEIGKRVFIGPNVSIYTPTHPLLAEERNTGYEQGKPVTIGDNVWIGGSVTILGGVKIGDGAVIGAGSVVTRDIPASTIAVGNPCHPLRPITEEDRVLSELGD
;
A
#
# COMPACT_ATOMS: atom_id res chain seq x y z
N TYR A 1 -7.29 -11.44 -14.29
CA TYR A 1 -6.13 -11.56 -13.41
C TYR A 1 -6.38 -12.53 -12.27
N ASN A 2 -7.39 -12.29 -11.44
CA ASN A 2 -7.66 -13.08 -10.22
C ASN A 2 -8.04 -14.56 -10.48
N SER A 3 -8.39 -14.93 -11.69
CA SER A 3 -8.73 -16.30 -12.10
C SER A 3 -7.56 -17.05 -12.77
N LEU A 4 -6.43 -16.38 -12.99
CA LEU A 4 -5.26 -16.97 -13.64
C LEU A 4 -4.48 -17.88 -12.68
N THR A 5 -3.89 -18.93 -13.25
CA THR A 5 -3.04 -19.87 -12.51
C THR A 5 -1.57 -19.39 -12.52
N PRO A 6 -0.72 -19.91 -11.64
CA PRO A 6 0.72 -19.59 -11.68
C PRO A 6 1.42 -19.89 -13.02
N ALA A 7 0.87 -20.80 -13.84
CA ALA A 7 1.39 -21.11 -15.18
C ALA A 7 1.13 -19.98 -16.19
N GLU A 8 0.17 -19.10 -15.93
CA GLU A 8 -0.24 -17.97 -16.79
C GLU A 8 0.40 -16.64 -16.34
N HIS A 9 1.60 -16.73 -15.78
CA HIS A 9 2.31 -15.58 -15.18
C HIS A 9 2.51 -14.42 -16.16
N GLN A 10 2.84 -14.70 -17.43
CA GLN A 10 3.07 -13.67 -18.44
C GLN A 10 1.77 -12.89 -18.73
N GLU A 11 0.65 -13.59 -18.91
CA GLU A 11 -0.65 -12.98 -19.12
C GLU A 11 -1.07 -12.15 -17.89
N ALA A 12 -0.82 -12.66 -16.68
CA ALA A 12 -1.09 -11.95 -15.45
C ALA A 12 -0.30 -10.64 -15.38
N GLU A 13 0.97 -10.64 -15.77
CA GLU A 13 1.80 -9.44 -15.78
C GLU A 13 1.29 -8.41 -16.80
N GLU A 14 0.92 -8.84 -18.00
CA GLU A 14 0.36 -7.96 -19.03
C GLU A 14 -0.96 -7.31 -18.58
N ILE A 15 -1.85 -8.09 -17.96
CA ILE A 15 -3.13 -7.58 -17.45
C ILE A 15 -2.89 -6.54 -16.35
N ILE A 16 -2.05 -6.82 -15.35
CA ILE A 16 -1.84 -5.89 -14.25
C ILE A 16 -1.17 -4.60 -14.75
N ARG A 17 -0.24 -4.68 -15.72
CA ARG A 17 0.38 -3.51 -16.36
C ARG A 17 -0.61 -2.67 -17.15
N SER A 18 -1.59 -3.28 -17.78
CA SER A 18 -2.63 -2.54 -18.52
C SER A 18 -3.69 -1.90 -17.61
N LEU A 19 -3.86 -2.44 -16.41
CA LEU A 19 -4.86 -1.97 -15.45
C LEU A 19 -4.38 -0.77 -14.64
N LEU A 20 -3.10 -0.76 -14.23
CA LEU A 20 -2.55 0.27 -13.36
C LEU A 20 -2.14 1.54 -14.13
N GLY A 21 -2.20 2.69 -13.45
CA GLY A 21 -1.74 3.96 -14.01
C GLY A 21 -0.27 3.96 -14.38
N SER A 22 0.57 3.34 -13.55
CA SER A 22 1.94 2.97 -13.89
C SER A 22 2.47 1.86 -12.98
N ILE A 23 3.35 1.04 -13.53
CA ILE A 23 4.04 -0.01 -12.78
C ILE A 23 5.52 -0.07 -13.22
N GLY A 24 6.41 -0.03 -12.24
CA GLY A 24 7.84 -0.13 -12.44
C GLY A 24 8.30 -1.53 -12.87
N GLU A 25 9.61 -1.68 -12.99
CA GLU A 25 10.23 -2.95 -13.35
C GLU A 25 10.23 -3.92 -12.15
N ARG A 26 10.13 -5.23 -12.45
CA ARG A 26 10.24 -6.31 -11.45
C ARG A 26 9.30 -6.16 -10.26
N CYS A 27 8.12 -5.61 -10.49
CA CYS A 27 7.04 -5.65 -9.53
C CYS A 27 6.34 -7.00 -9.57
N HIS A 28 5.94 -7.49 -8.41
CA HIS A 28 5.23 -8.76 -8.30
C HIS A 28 3.95 -8.61 -7.51
N PHE A 29 2.85 -9.13 -8.05
CA PHE A 29 1.54 -9.15 -7.41
C PHE A 29 1.08 -10.59 -7.21
N VAL A 30 0.66 -10.92 -6.00
CA VAL A 30 0.03 -12.20 -5.69
C VAL A 30 -1.48 -12.04 -5.74
N PRO A 31 -2.20 -12.75 -6.61
CA PRO A 31 -3.66 -12.66 -6.66
C PRO A 31 -4.31 -13.26 -5.39
N PRO A 32 -5.57 -12.88 -5.09
CA PRO A 32 -6.36 -11.87 -5.77
C PRO A 32 -5.97 -10.44 -5.37
N VAL A 33 -6.22 -9.48 -6.27
CA VAL A 33 -6.10 -8.03 -6.00
C VAL A 33 -7.34 -7.31 -6.50
N PHE A 34 -7.70 -6.20 -5.85
CA PHE A 34 -8.93 -5.47 -6.13
C PHE A 34 -8.67 -3.97 -6.25
N PHE A 35 -9.25 -3.35 -7.28
CA PHE A 35 -9.14 -1.92 -7.54
C PHE A 35 -10.53 -1.37 -7.92
N ASP A 36 -10.80 -0.09 -7.62
CA ASP A 36 -11.95 0.60 -8.18
C ASP A 36 -11.71 0.92 -9.65
N TYR A 37 -10.61 1.58 -9.96
CA TYR A 37 -10.21 1.99 -11.31
C TYR A 37 -8.89 1.34 -11.74
N GLY A 38 -7.93 1.21 -10.84
CA GLY A 38 -6.56 0.79 -11.12
C GLY A 38 -5.71 1.91 -11.72
N SER A 39 -6.28 2.69 -12.63
CA SER A 39 -5.58 3.78 -13.34
C SER A 39 -5.02 4.88 -12.44
N ASN A 40 -5.49 5.01 -11.22
CA ASN A 40 -5.00 5.96 -10.23
C ASN A 40 -3.92 5.36 -9.30
N VAL A 41 -3.55 4.09 -9.48
CA VAL A 41 -2.49 3.43 -8.73
C VAL A 41 -1.19 3.47 -9.52
N HIS A 42 -0.14 3.98 -8.88
CA HIS A 42 1.21 4.07 -9.42
C HIS A 42 2.17 3.38 -8.47
N ILE A 43 3.00 2.47 -8.98
CA ILE A 43 3.95 1.70 -8.17
C ILE A 43 5.34 1.72 -8.77
N GLY A 44 6.35 1.96 -7.94
CA GLY A 44 7.76 1.99 -8.32
C GLY A 44 8.39 0.60 -8.39
N ASP A 45 9.62 0.56 -8.94
CA ASP A 45 10.37 -0.66 -9.26
C ASP A 45 10.59 -1.58 -8.05
N TYR A 46 10.71 -2.88 -8.30
CA TYR A 46 11.08 -3.91 -7.32
C TYR A 46 10.12 -4.04 -6.14
N SER A 47 8.88 -3.61 -6.28
CA SER A 47 7.88 -3.68 -5.22
C SER A 47 7.11 -5.00 -5.27
N PHE A 48 6.70 -5.48 -4.10
CA PHE A 48 5.97 -6.71 -3.91
C PHE A 48 4.62 -6.44 -3.24
N VAL A 49 3.55 -6.95 -3.83
CA VAL A 49 2.18 -6.84 -3.31
C VAL A 49 1.62 -8.24 -3.10
N ASN A 50 1.35 -8.56 -1.84
CA ASN A 50 0.80 -9.87 -1.47
C ASN A 50 -0.72 -9.94 -1.71
N SER A 51 -1.29 -11.14 -1.54
CA SER A 51 -2.68 -11.47 -1.83
C SER A 51 -3.71 -10.66 -1.05
N ASN A 52 -4.89 -10.53 -1.62
CA ASN A 52 -6.03 -9.76 -1.07
C ASN A 52 -5.71 -8.27 -0.87
N PHE A 53 -4.81 -7.72 -1.68
CA PHE A 53 -4.61 -6.28 -1.73
C PHE A 53 -5.84 -5.60 -2.31
N THR A 54 -6.32 -4.56 -1.62
CA THR A 54 -7.47 -3.76 -2.06
C THR A 54 -7.09 -2.29 -2.12
N ALA A 55 -7.28 -1.66 -3.27
CA ALA A 55 -7.08 -0.22 -3.44
C ALA A 55 -8.36 0.42 -3.97
N LEU A 56 -9.06 1.17 -3.11
CA LEU A 56 -10.14 2.04 -3.55
C LEU A 56 -9.51 3.35 -4.00
N ASP A 57 -9.24 3.44 -5.29
CA ASP A 57 -8.40 4.47 -5.90
C ASP A 57 -9.21 5.57 -6.60
N SER A 58 -10.29 6.06 -5.97
CA SER A 58 -10.97 7.29 -6.42
C SER A 58 -10.03 8.51 -6.34
N GLY A 59 -9.07 8.52 -5.40
CA GLY A 59 -7.93 9.42 -5.34
C GLY A 59 -6.63 8.71 -5.74
N ARG A 60 -5.60 9.48 -6.09
CA ARG A 60 -4.31 8.97 -6.51
C ARG A 60 -3.61 8.20 -5.39
N ILE A 61 -3.06 7.03 -5.72
CA ILE A 61 -2.22 6.21 -4.84
C ILE A 61 -0.83 6.11 -5.48
N GLU A 62 0.17 6.63 -4.77
CA GLU A 62 1.58 6.53 -5.15
C GLU A 62 2.31 5.61 -4.19
N ILE A 63 2.91 4.56 -4.72
CA ILE A 63 3.72 3.59 -4.01
C ILE A 63 5.14 3.65 -4.58
N GLY A 64 6.12 3.90 -3.74
CA GLY A 64 7.52 4.04 -4.12
C GLY A 64 8.16 2.74 -4.57
N LYS A 65 9.49 2.74 -4.64
CA LYS A 65 10.31 1.59 -5.05
C LYS A 65 10.61 0.69 -3.86
N ARG A 66 10.80 -0.62 -4.13
CA ARG A 66 11.16 -1.63 -3.10
C ARG A 66 10.21 -1.61 -1.91
N VAL A 67 8.94 -1.40 -2.17
CA VAL A 67 7.89 -1.48 -1.15
C VAL A 67 7.41 -2.91 -1.01
N PHE A 68 7.34 -3.40 0.22
CA PHE A 68 6.78 -4.72 0.53
C PHE A 68 5.43 -4.57 1.20
N ILE A 69 4.38 -5.07 0.56
CA ILE A 69 3.01 -5.03 1.05
C ILE A 69 2.56 -6.44 1.42
N GLY A 70 2.23 -6.65 2.70
CA GLY A 70 1.72 -7.90 3.24
C GLY A 70 0.31 -8.26 2.74
N PRO A 71 -0.18 -9.46 3.07
CA PRO A 71 -1.52 -9.87 2.65
C PRO A 71 -2.62 -9.08 3.36
N ASN A 72 -3.79 -8.99 2.70
CA ASN A 72 -4.98 -8.30 3.22
C ASN A 72 -4.77 -6.81 3.53
N VAL A 73 -3.86 -6.14 2.85
CA VAL A 73 -3.66 -4.70 3.00
C VAL A 73 -4.70 -3.96 2.17
N SER A 74 -5.27 -2.90 2.76
CA SER A 74 -6.27 -2.06 2.11
C SER A 74 -5.85 -0.59 2.13
N ILE A 75 -6.01 0.11 1.00
CA ILE A 75 -5.82 1.55 0.86
C ILE A 75 -7.15 2.15 0.43
N TYR A 76 -7.71 3.03 1.25
CA TYR A 76 -9.00 3.67 1.01
C TYR A 76 -8.81 5.17 0.82
N THR A 77 -8.81 5.63 -0.44
CA THR A 77 -8.73 7.07 -0.77
C THR A 77 -10.08 7.79 -0.65
N PRO A 78 -11.25 7.12 -0.90
CA PRO A 78 -12.54 7.80 -0.84
C PRO A 78 -12.87 8.26 0.58
N THR A 79 -13.45 9.43 0.67
CA THR A 79 -14.06 9.95 1.90
C THR A 79 -15.41 10.57 1.60
N HIS A 80 -16.33 10.48 2.55
CA HIS A 80 -17.64 11.12 2.48
C HIS A 80 -17.78 12.21 3.54
N PRO A 81 -18.66 13.19 3.33
CA PRO A 81 -18.99 14.19 4.35
C PRO A 81 -19.46 13.54 5.66
N LEU A 82 -19.06 14.13 6.78
CA LEU A 82 -19.47 13.65 8.10
C LEU A 82 -20.95 13.99 8.39
N LEU A 83 -21.44 15.13 7.89
CA LEU A 83 -22.84 15.49 7.98
C LEU A 83 -23.68 14.59 7.08
N ALA A 84 -24.70 13.96 7.68
CA ALA A 84 -25.52 12.99 6.97
C ALA A 84 -26.25 13.61 5.77
N GLU A 85 -26.74 14.84 5.89
CA GLU A 85 -27.43 15.57 4.83
C GLU A 85 -26.53 15.80 3.59
N GLU A 86 -25.25 16.13 3.82
CA GLU A 86 -24.28 16.27 2.74
C GLU A 86 -23.90 14.90 2.13
N ARG A 87 -23.65 13.89 2.98
CA ARG A 87 -23.35 12.54 2.54
C ARG A 87 -24.45 11.91 1.71
N ASN A 88 -25.71 12.19 2.04
CA ASN A 88 -26.88 11.69 1.33
C ASN A 88 -27.01 12.26 -0.09
N THR A 89 -26.27 13.32 -0.44
CA THR A 89 -26.17 13.79 -1.83
C THR A 89 -25.35 12.88 -2.72
N GLY A 90 -24.65 11.88 -2.15
CA GLY A 90 -23.71 11.01 -2.84
C GLY A 90 -22.34 11.64 -3.07
N TYR A 91 -22.05 12.80 -2.47
CA TYR A 91 -20.72 13.43 -2.61
C TYR A 91 -19.63 12.55 -2.03
N GLU A 92 -18.57 12.39 -2.81
CA GLU A 92 -17.35 11.66 -2.45
C GLU A 92 -16.12 12.48 -2.85
N GLN A 93 -15.08 12.41 -2.06
CA GLN A 93 -13.78 13.01 -2.37
C GLN A 93 -12.68 11.95 -2.23
N GLY A 94 -11.91 11.77 -3.30
CA GLY A 94 -10.68 10.97 -3.25
C GLY A 94 -9.53 11.77 -2.64
N LYS A 95 -9.01 11.35 -1.47
CA LYS A 95 -7.81 11.93 -0.85
C LYS A 95 -6.60 11.08 -1.21
N PRO A 96 -5.54 11.66 -1.83
CA PRO A 96 -4.41 10.89 -2.28
C PRO A 96 -3.65 10.23 -1.12
N VAL A 97 -3.06 9.06 -1.39
CA VAL A 97 -2.16 8.36 -0.47
C VAL A 97 -0.77 8.26 -1.12
N THR A 98 0.27 8.54 -0.35
CA THR A 98 1.66 8.41 -0.79
C THR A 98 2.42 7.49 0.15
N ILE A 99 3.07 6.47 -0.40
CA ILE A 99 3.95 5.54 0.30
C ILE A 99 5.34 5.71 -0.32
N GLY A 100 6.32 6.05 0.52
CA GLY A 100 7.68 6.29 0.10
C GLY A 100 8.43 5.03 -0.33
N ASP A 101 9.71 5.17 -0.61
CA ASP A 101 10.58 4.08 -1.01
C ASP A 101 10.96 3.19 0.18
N ASN A 102 11.25 1.89 -0.08
CA ASN A 102 11.72 0.92 0.92
C ASN A 102 10.78 0.75 2.14
N VAL A 103 9.50 1.02 1.99
CA VAL A 103 8.50 0.84 3.05
C VAL A 103 8.09 -0.63 3.16
N TRP A 104 7.95 -1.11 4.39
CA TRP A 104 7.33 -2.41 4.65
C TRP A 104 5.98 -2.24 5.36
N ILE A 105 4.93 -2.76 4.75
CA ILE A 105 3.57 -2.76 5.29
C ILE A 105 3.21 -4.19 5.68
N GLY A 106 2.98 -4.41 6.96
CA GLY A 106 2.55 -5.70 7.50
C GLY A 106 1.16 -6.11 7.02
N GLY A 107 0.83 -7.39 7.19
CA GLY A 107 -0.48 -7.90 6.78
C GLY A 107 -1.65 -7.26 7.52
N SER A 108 -2.81 -7.20 6.87
CA SER A 108 -4.07 -6.66 7.41
C SER A 108 -3.99 -5.20 7.86
N VAL A 109 -3.11 -4.42 7.26
CA VAL A 109 -3.02 -2.96 7.48
C VAL A 109 -4.07 -2.25 6.63
N THR A 110 -4.73 -1.25 7.23
CA THR A 110 -5.63 -0.33 6.52
C THR A 110 -5.02 1.07 6.50
N ILE A 111 -4.93 1.70 5.32
CA ILE A 111 -4.40 3.06 5.13
C ILE A 111 -5.54 3.95 4.64
N LEU A 112 -5.81 5.02 5.36
CA LEU A 112 -6.88 5.97 5.02
C LEU A 112 -6.40 7.08 4.08
N GLY A 113 -7.34 7.66 3.37
CA GLY A 113 -7.08 8.74 2.42
C GLY A 113 -6.44 9.99 3.03
N GLY A 114 -5.48 10.56 2.32
CA GLY A 114 -4.72 11.73 2.72
C GLY A 114 -3.43 11.44 3.47
N VAL A 115 -3.11 10.15 3.72
CA VAL A 115 -1.92 9.74 4.48
C VAL A 115 -0.67 9.71 3.61
N LYS A 116 0.46 10.13 4.20
CA LYS A 116 1.81 9.95 3.68
C LYS A 116 2.63 9.08 4.61
N ILE A 117 3.24 8.02 4.07
CA ILE A 117 4.18 7.15 4.77
C ILE A 117 5.57 7.42 4.22
N GLY A 118 6.49 7.86 5.09
CA GLY A 118 7.85 8.25 4.72
C GLY A 118 8.72 7.04 4.37
N ASP A 119 9.82 7.30 3.66
CA ASP A 119 10.77 6.30 3.17
C ASP A 119 11.30 5.41 4.32
N GLY A 120 11.45 4.12 4.04
CA GLY A 120 12.00 3.16 5.00
C GLY A 120 11.15 2.91 6.24
N ALA A 121 9.90 3.40 6.30
CA ALA A 121 9.01 3.12 7.42
C ALA A 121 8.54 1.66 7.42
N VAL A 122 8.25 1.15 8.61
CA VAL A 122 7.66 -0.18 8.83
C VAL A 122 6.32 -0.03 9.55
N ILE A 123 5.26 -0.52 8.94
CA ILE A 123 3.92 -0.52 9.52
C ILE A 123 3.61 -1.94 10.02
N GLY A 124 3.44 -2.08 11.33
CA GLY A 124 3.12 -3.37 11.94
C GLY A 124 1.75 -3.90 11.52
N ALA A 125 1.65 -5.24 11.44
CA ALA A 125 0.43 -5.92 11.01
C ALA A 125 -0.79 -5.51 11.84
N GLY A 126 -1.98 -5.46 11.21
CA GLY A 126 -3.25 -5.11 11.85
C GLY A 126 -3.40 -3.62 12.19
N SER A 127 -2.50 -2.76 11.74
CA SER A 127 -2.56 -1.32 12.02
C SER A 127 -3.60 -0.60 11.13
N VAL A 128 -4.17 0.49 11.68
CA VAL A 128 -5.03 1.42 10.92
C VAL A 128 -4.34 2.78 10.87
N VAL A 129 -3.79 3.12 9.69
CA VAL A 129 -3.01 4.34 9.47
C VAL A 129 -3.95 5.49 9.12
N THR A 130 -4.13 6.41 10.05
CA THR A 130 -5.07 7.53 9.96
C THR A 130 -4.38 8.89 9.81
N ARG A 131 -3.04 8.93 9.87
CA ARG A 131 -2.20 10.13 9.77
C ARG A 131 -0.82 9.77 9.23
N ASP A 132 -0.07 10.78 8.86
CA ASP A 132 1.28 10.62 8.30
C ASP A 132 2.22 9.89 9.26
N ILE A 133 3.07 9.05 8.67
CA ILE A 133 4.12 8.30 9.38
C ILE A 133 5.49 8.81 8.92
N PRO A 134 6.38 9.21 9.85
CA PRO A 134 7.73 9.65 9.52
C PRO A 134 8.57 8.56 8.84
N ALA A 135 9.56 8.98 8.05
CA ALA A 135 10.55 8.07 7.47
C ALA A 135 11.33 7.30 8.55
N SER A 136 11.84 6.12 8.18
CA SER A 136 12.69 5.26 9.04
C SER A 136 12.11 5.04 10.43
N THR A 137 10.81 4.79 10.50
CA THR A 137 10.06 4.66 11.76
C THR A 137 9.25 3.37 11.76
N ILE A 138 9.25 2.66 12.88
CA ILE A 138 8.29 1.58 13.14
C ILE A 138 7.03 2.21 13.72
N ALA A 139 5.87 1.95 13.10
CA ALA A 139 4.58 2.43 13.54
C ALA A 139 3.58 1.27 13.65
N VAL A 140 2.75 1.27 14.68
CA VAL A 140 1.82 0.16 14.98
C VAL A 140 0.52 0.66 15.59
N GLY A 141 -0.52 -0.17 15.51
CA GLY A 141 -1.75 -0.04 16.29
C GLY A 141 -2.95 0.51 15.53
N ASN A 142 -4.05 0.61 16.25
CA ASN A 142 -5.31 1.20 15.78
C ASN A 142 -5.83 2.19 16.83
N PRO A 143 -5.74 3.52 16.58
CA PRO A 143 -5.07 4.13 15.42
C PRO A 143 -3.54 3.93 15.45
N CYS A 144 -2.93 3.87 14.26
CA CYS A 144 -1.49 3.66 14.10
C CYS A 144 -0.69 4.87 14.59
N HIS A 145 0.33 4.60 15.41
CA HIS A 145 1.26 5.62 15.93
C HIS A 145 2.72 5.19 15.77
N PRO A 146 3.64 6.16 15.55
CA PRO A 146 5.06 5.90 15.66
C PRO A 146 5.42 5.26 17.02
N LEU A 147 6.12 4.12 16.97
CA LEU A 147 6.59 3.41 18.14
C LEU A 147 8.04 3.80 18.50
N ARG A 148 8.94 3.74 17.51
CA ARG A 148 10.34 4.15 17.62
C ARG A 148 10.99 4.34 16.24
N PRO A 149 12.10 5.05 16.15
CA PRO A 149 12.91 5.05 14.93
C PRO A 149 13.55 3.67 14.68
N ILE A 150 13.88 3.41 13.41
CA ILE A 150 14.73 2.29 12.98
C ILE A 150 16.17 2.74 13.05
N THR A 151 17.04 1.92 13.66
CA THR A 151 18.45 2.24 13.90
C THR A 151 19.37 1.11 13.43
N GLU A 152 20.69 1.30 13.49
CA GLU A 152 21.67 0.24 13.18
C GLU A 152 21.56 -0.97 14.11
N GLU A 153 20.96 -0.82 15.29
CA GLU A 153 20.67 -1.95 16.20
C GLU A 153 19.65 -2.94 15.64
N ASP A 154 18.85 -2.53 14.65
CA ASP A 154 17.91 -3.38 13.94
C ASP A 154 18.56 -4.23 12.82
N ARG A 155 19.89 -4.12 12.65
CA ARG A 155 20.63 -4.85 11.63
C ARG A 155 20.75 -6.33 12.00
N VAL A 156 20.29 -7.20 11.12
CA VAL A 156 20.29 -8.66 11.32
C VAL A 156 21.38 -9.35 10.48
N LEU A 157 21.64 -8.86 9.25
CA LEU A 157 22.53 -9.56 8.32
C LEU A 157 24.03 -9.52 8.73
N SER A 158 24.45 -8.61 9.61
CA SER A 158 25.81 -8.62 10.15
C SER A 158 26.14 -9.87 10.99
N GLU A 159 25.12 -10.58 11.46
CA GLU A 159 25.26 -11.82 12.26
C GLU A 159 25.26 -13.10 11.38
N LEU A 160 24.90 -12.96 10.08
CA LEU A 160 24.77 -14.11 9.18
C LEU A 160 26.09 -14.49 8.49
N GLY A 161 27.21 -13.79 8.77
CA GLY A 161 28.57 -14.10 8.25
C GLY A 161 28.66 -14.13 6.73
N ASP A 162 29.74 -13.65 6.20
CA ASP A 162 30.12 -13.76 4.78
C ASP A 162 30.16 -15.23 4.29
#